data_afca0886024f051a8674303a4d88ae66
#
_entry.id   afca0886024f051a8674303a4d88ae66
#
_cell.length_a   1.000
_cell.length_b   1.000
_cell.length_c   1.000
_cell.angle_alpha   90.00
_cell.angle_beta   90.00
_cell.angle_gamma   90.00
#
_symmetry.space_group_name_H-M   'P 1'
#
loop_
_entity.id
_entity.type
_entity.pdbx_description
1 polymer ?
#
loop_
_entity_poly.entity_id
_entity_poly.type
_entity_poly.pdbx_seq_one_letter_code
_entity_poly.pdbx_strand_id
1 'polypeptide(L)'
;MTVAVGSRLGPYEIISAIGAGGMGEVYKARDPRLDRIVAVKVLPASLSENPAFRQRFEREARAISKLSHPHICTVHDVGNEAGVEYLVMEFLEGETLADRIAKGPLPLDQVLRYGIEISDALEKAHRQGVVHRDLKPANAILTKSGIKLVDFGLAKMDVPALSSVVSSLSVVPTQADMGLTAQGTILGTFHYMAPEQLEGGEADGRTDIFALGLLLYEMATG
;
A
#
# COMPACT_ATOMS: atom_id res chain seq x y z
N MET A 1 14.52 0.20 -11.91
CA MET A 1 14.62 -0.62 -13.16
C MET A 1 13.19 -1.00 -13.51
N THR A 2 12.70 -0.59 -14.65
CA THR A 2 11.38 -1.00 -15.14
C THR A 2 11.52 -2.40 -15.76
N VAL A 3 10.70 -3.35 -15.29
CA VAL A 3 10.70 -4.71 -15.84
C VAL A 3 9.97 -4.70 -17.19
N ALA A 4 10.60 -5.23 -18.23
CA ALA A 4 10.02 -5.21 -19.57
C ALA A 4 8.80 -6.14 -19.68
N VAL A 5 7.76 -5.71 -20.40
CA VAL A 5 6.62 -6.56 -20.76
C VAL A 5 7.13 -7.74 -21.59
N GLY A 6 6.64 -8.93 -21.30
CA GLY A 6 7.07 -10.19 -21.93
C GLY A 6 8.32 -10.81 -21.32
N SER A 7 9.00 -10.13 -20.37
CA SER A 7 10.10 -10.73 -19.62
C SER A 7 9.59 -11.61 -18.47
N ARG A 8 10.54 -12.33 -17.84
CA ARG A 8 10.26 -13.14 -16.63
C ARG A 8 10.90 -12.51 -15.42
N LEU A 9 10.20 -12.62 -14.29
CA LEU A 9 10.73 -12.34 -12.97
C LEU A 9 10.51 -13.59 -12.11
N GLY A 10 11.60 -14.34 -11.90
CA GLY A 10 11.49 -15.70 -11.40
C GLY A 10 10.63 -16.57 -12.34
N PRO A 11 9.62 -17.30 -11.82
CA PRO A 11 8.72 -18.11 -12.63
C PRO A 11 7.59 -17.29 -13.29
N TYR A 12 7.42 -16.00 -12.97
CA TYR A 12 6.30 -15.17 -13.37
C TYR A 12 6.55 -14.47 -14.71
N GLU A 13 5.61 -14.56 -15.63
CA GLU A 13 5.66 -13.92 -16.96
C GLU A 13 4.94 -12.58 -16.90
N ILE A 14 5.65 -11.48 -17.13
CA ILE A 14 5.10 -10.12 -17.06
C ILE A 14 4.22 -9.83 -18.26
N ILE A 15 2.95 -9.49 -18.01
CA ILE A 15 1.96 -9.20 -19.03
C ILE A 15 1.86 -7.70 -19.30
N SER A 16 1.73 -6.89 -18.24
CA SER A 16 1.58 -5.43 -18.34
C SER A 16 1.92 -4.75 -17.01
N ALA A 17 2.34 -3.50 -17.07
CA ALA A 17 2.35 -2.65 -15.89
C ALA A 17 0.90 -2.27 -15.52
N ILE A 18 0.58 -2.21 -14.22
CA ILE A 18 -0.74 -1.84 -13.71
C ILE A 18 -0.68 -0.70 -12.70
N GLY A 19 0.50 -0.37 -12.18
CA GLY A 19 0.70 0.76 -11.28
C GLY A 19 2.18 1.07 -11.11
N ALA A 20 2.48 2.34 -10.83
CA ALA A 20 3.82 2.79 -10.47
C ALA A 20 3.71 3.88 -9.39
N GLY A 21 4.60 3.86 -8.41
CA GLY A 21 4.62 4.85 -7.34
C GLY A 21 5.93 4.84 -6.56
N GLY A 22 6.02 5.65 -5.51
CA GLY A 22 7.23 5.77 -4.69
C GLY A 22 7.69 4.47 -4.02
N MET A 23 6.80 3.47 -3.94
CA MET A 23 7.06 2.15 -3.33
C MET A 23 7.32 1.05 -4.34
N GLY A 24 7.58 1.41 -5.60
CA GLY A 24 7.88 0.47 -6.69
C GLY A 24 6.83 0.44 -7.78
N GLU A 25 6.98 -0.55 -8.65
CA GLU A 25 6.13 -0.77 -9.80
C GLU A 25 5.31 -2.06 -9.59
N VAL A 26 4.04 -2.06 -10.00
CA VAL A 26 3.16 -3.22 -9.91
C VAL A 26 2.82 -3.70 -11.30
N TYR A 27 2.97 -4.99 -11.52
CA TYR A 27 2.73 -5.64 -12.80
C TYR A 27 1.66 -6.70 -12.69
N LYS A 28 0.84 -6.83 -13.74
CA LYS A 28 0.05 -8.01 -14.00
C LYS A 28 0.97 -9.07 -14.59
N ALA A 29 0.95 -10.28 -14.04
CA ALA A 29 1.80 -11.38 -14.50
C ALA A 29 1.01 -12.70 -14.52
N ARG A 30 1.54 -13.70 -15.24
CA ARG A 30 1.05 -15.06 -15.24
C ARG A 30 2.00 -15.96 -14.44
N ASP A 31 1.43 -16.76 -13.55
CA ASP A 31 2.12 -17.90 -12.94
C ASP A 31 1.82 -19.17 -13.77
N PRO A 32 2.73 -19.60 -14.66
CA PRO A 32 2.46 -20.73 -15.55
C PRO A 32 2.41 -22.07 -14.81
N ARG A 33 2.96 -22.17 -13.60
CA ARG A 33 2.97 -23.39 -12.79
C ARG A 33 1.58 -23.71 -12.24
N LEU A 34 0.80 -22.68 -11.91
CA LEU A 34 -0.55 -22.78 -11.33
C LEU A 34 -1.63 -22.27 -12.29
N ASP A 35 -1.24 -21.89 -13.51
CA ASP A 35 -2.11 -21.32 -14.56
C ASP A 35 -3.05 -20.23 -14.06
N ARG A 36 -2.46 -19.24 -13.35
CA ARG A 36 -3.22 -18.12 -12.76
C ARG A 36 -2.61 -16.78 -13.07
N ILE A 37 -3.43 -15.73 -13.01
CA ILE A 37 -2.99 -14.34 -13.06
C ILE A 37 -2.69 -13.87 -11.63
N VAL A 38 -1.58 -13.13 -11.49
CA VAL A 38 -1.12 -12.56 -10.23
C VAL A 38 -0.72 -11.10 -10.41
N ALA A 39 -0.65 -10.35 -9.33
CA ALA A 39 0.01 -9.05 -9.28
C ALA A 39 1.43 -9.25 -8.73
N VAL A 40 2.42 -8.63 -9.37
CA VAL A 40 3.82 -8.67 -8.93
C VAL A 40 4.25 -7.25 -8.63
N LYS A 41 4.53 -6.96 -7.36
CA LYS A 41 5.08 -5.68 -6.92
C LYS A 41 6.58 -5.78 -6.83
N VAL A 42 7.27 -4.95 -7.62
CA VAL A 42 8.73 -4.87 -7.69
C VAL A 42 9.20 -3.71 -6.84
N LEU A 43 10.11 -3.98 -5.91
CA LEU A 43 10.66 -2.96 -5.03
C LEU A 43 11.73 -2.12 -5.73
N PRO A 44 11.86 -0.82 -5.39
CA PRO A 44 12.95 0.01 -5.89
C PRO A 44 14.31 -0.57 -5.54
N ALA A 45 15.28 -0.48 -6.46
CA ALA A 45 16.64 -0.97 -6.26
C ALA A 45 17.31 -0.36 -5.02
N SER A 46 17.05 0.92 -4.74
CA SER A 46 17.56 1.61 -3.54
C SER A 46 17.15 0.96 -2.21
N LEU A 47 16.00 0.29 -2.19
CA LEU A 47 15.54 -0.46 -1.02
C LEU A 47 16.11 -1.89 -1.02
N SER A 48 16.23 -2.50 -2.18
CA SER A 48 16.75 -3.86 -2.35
C SER A 48 18.24 -3.98 -2.02
N GLU A 49 19.01 -2.90 -2.10
CA GLU A 49 20.45 -2.86 -1.77
C GLU A 49 20.72 -2.89 -0.25
N ASN A 50 19.73 -2.55 0.59
CA ASN A 50 19.89 -2.52 2.04
C ASN A 50 19.57 -3.91 2.67
N PRO A 51 20.57 -4.63 3.23
CA PRO A 51 20.35 -5.97 3.81
C PRO A 51 19.37 -5.98 4.98
N ALA A 52 19.38 -4.93 5.82
CA ALA A 52 18.46 -4.81 6.94
C ALA A 52 17.01 -4.59 6.48
N PHE A 53 16.82 -3.87 5.36
CA PHE A 53 15.52 -3.71 4.74
C PHE A 53 15.02 -5.06 4.18
N ARG A 54 15.84 -5.80 3.44
CA ARG A 54 15.47 -7.11 2.88
C ARG A 54 15.01 -8.09 3.95
N GLN A 55 15.78 -8.22 5.03
CA GLN A 55 15.44 -9.11 6.13
C GLN A 55 14.09 -8.75 6.79
N ARG A 56 13.82 -7.46 6.96
CA ARG A 56 12.54 -6.97 7.49
C ARG A 56 11.39 -7.22 6.51
N PHE A 57 11.61 -6.89 5.23
CA PHE A 57 10.63 -7.12 4.16
C PHE A 57 10.19 -8.59 4.10
N GLU A 58 11.14 -9.53 4.07
CA GLU A 58 10.83 -10.95 4.10
C GLU A 58 10.04 -11.37 5.35
N ARG A 59 10.43 -10.86 6.52
CA ARG A 59 9.74 -11.15 7.78
C ARG A 59 8.29 -10.67 7.76
N GLU A 60 8.06 -9.45 7.29
CA GLU A 60 6.71 -8.87 7.21
C GLU A 60 5.88 -9.54 6.10
N ALA A 61 6.46 -9.79 4.94
CA ALA A 61 5.78 -10.55 3.89
C ALA A 61 5.32 -11.93 4.38
N ARG A 62 6.17 -12.63 5.17
CA ARG A 62 5.79 -13.90 5.83
C ARG A 62 4.69 -13.74 6.88
N ALA A 63 4.62 -12.62 7.59
CA ALA A 63 3.53 -12.37 8.52
C ALA A 63 2.22 -12.11 7.79
N ILE A 64 2.25 -11.29 6.73
CA ILE A 64 1.09 -10.95 5.91
C ILE A 64 0.58 -12.18 5.13
N SER A 65 1.47 -13.06 4.64
CA SER A 65 1.08 -14.27 3.89
C SER A 65 0.26 -15.26 4.72
N LYS A 66 0.28 -15.15 6.05
CA LYS A 66 -0.57 -15.94 6.96
C LYS A 66 -1.98 -15.38 7.12
N LEU A 67 -2.20 -14.13 6.67
CA LEU A 67 -3.52 -13.51 6.71
C LEU A 67 -4.40 -14.13 5.62
N SER A 68 -5.44 -14.82 6.03
CA SER A 68 -6.50 -15.30 5.13
C SER A 68 -7.80 -14.61 5.54
N HIS A 69 -8.30 -13.72 4.68
CA HIS A 69 -9.49 -12.92 4.95
C HIS A 69 -10.10 -12.41 3.63
N PRO A 70 -11.45 -12.37 3.47
CA PRO A 70 -12.08 -11.91 2.23
C PRO A 70 -11.71 -10.47 1.85
N HIS A 71 -11.43 -9.61 2.83
CA HIS A 71 -11.12 -8.19 2.65
C HIS A 71 -9.63 -7.86 2.78
N ILE A 72 -8.75 -8.86 2.69
CA ILE A 72 -7.29 -8.69 2.63
C ILE A 72 -6.77 -9.32 1.34
N CYS A 73 -5.94 -8.58 0.60
CA CYS A 73 -5.26 -9.10 -0.58
C CYS A 73 -4.28 -10.21 -0.17
N THR A 74 -4.42 -11.39 -0.76
CA THR A 74 -3.59 -12.54 -0.41
C THR A 74 -2.19 -12.39 -0.97
N VAL A 75 -1.17 -12.55 -0.14
CA VAL A 75 0.24 -12.67 -0.56
C VAL A 75 0.51 -14.13 -0.89
N HIS A 76 0.99 -14.37 -2.11
CA HIS A 76 1.24 -15.71 -2.63
C HIS A 76 2.70 -16.14 -2.55
N ASP A 77 3.62 -15.20 -2.76
CA ASP A 77 5.05 -15.51 -2.83
C ASP A 77 5.89 -14.24 -2.60
N VAL A 78 7.15 -14.43 -2.28
CA VAL A 78 8.17 -13.39 -2.21
C VAL A 78 9.44 -13.93 -2.85
N GLY A 79 10.12 -13.14 -3.66
CA GLY A 79 11.30 -13.59 -4.36
C GLY A 79 12.32 -12.49 -4.62
N ASN A 80 13.51 -12.95 -5.01
CA ASN A 80 14.60 -12.11 -5.49
C ASN A 80 15.10 -12.66 -6.81
N GLU A 81 15.20 -11.82 -7.81
CA GLU A 81 15.77 -12.17 -9.11
C GLU A 81 16.80 -11.11 -9.53
N ALA A 82 18.04 -11.52 -9.67
CA ALA A 82 19.16 -10.62 -10.04
C ALA A 82 19.28 -9.37 -9.13
N GLY A 83 19.00 -9.50 -7.83
CA GLY A 83 19.03 -8.40 -6.87
C GLY A 83 17.77 -7.55 -6.84
N VAL A 84 16.74 -7.91 -7.59
CA VAL A 84 15.43 -7.26 -7.59
C VAL A 84 14.49 -8.03 -6.66
N GLU A 85 14.10 -7.40 -5.54
CA GLU A 85 13.10 -7.96 -4.63
C GLU A 85 11.69 -7.74 -5.18
N TYR A 86 10.85 -8.77 -5.09
CA TYR A 86 9.46 -8.68 -5.53
C TYR A 86 8.51 -9.45 -4.60
N LEU A 87 7.28 -8.97 -4.56
CA LEU A 87 6.16 -9.58 -3.86
C LEU A 87 5.11 -10.03 -4.86
N VAL A 88 4.63 -11.25 -4.74
CA VAL A 88 3.56 -11.79 -5.57
C VAL A 88 2.28 -11.87 -4.76
N MET A 89 1.22 -11.30 -5.31
CA MET A 89 -0.07 -11.22 -4.62
C MET A 89 -1.24 -11.55 -5.55
N GLU A 90 -2.39 -11.73 -4.98
CA GLU A 90 -3.66 -11.85 -5.68
C GLU A 90 -3.84 -10.68 -6.66
N PHE A 91 -4.18 -10.98 -7.92
CA PHE A 91 -4.57 -9.95 -8.88
C PHE A 91 -6.03 -9.57 -8.64
N LEU A 92 -6.26 -8.32 -8.27
CA LEU A 92 -7.59 -7.79 -7.98
C LEU A 92 -8.16 -7.06 -9.21
N GLU A 93 -9.36 -7.46 -9.63
CA GLU A 93 -10.12 -6.75 -10.66
C GLU A 93 -11.05 -5.75 -9.99
N GLY A 94 -10.83 -4.45 -10.24
CA GLY A 94 -11.63 -3.38 -9.64
C GLY A 94 -10.98 -2.02 -9.80
N GLU A 95 -11.57 -1.01 -9.19
CA GLU A 95 -11.01 0.34 -9.09
C GLU A 95 -10.52 0.61 -7.67
N THR A 96 -9.58 1.54 -7.51
CA THR A 96 -9.19 1.99 -6.17
C THR A 96 -10.32 2.79 -5.53
N LEU A 97 -10.39 2.77 -4.20
CA LEU A 97 -11.31 3.65 -3.50
C LEU A 97 -11.00 5.13 -3.76
N ALA A 98 -9.73 5.47 -4.04
CA ALA A 98 -9.33 6.81 -4.46
C ALA A 98 -10.00 7.22 -5.78
N ASP A 99 -9.95 6.35 -6.81
CA ASP A 99 -10.60 6.60 -8.10
C ASP A 99 -12.12 6.72 -7.96
N ARG A 100 -12.70 6.00 -7.00
CA ARG A 100 -14.14 6.06 -6.70
C ARG A 100 -14.51 7.37 -6.02
N ILE A 101 -13.74 7.82 -5.01
CA ILE A 101 -13.97 9.08 -4.28
C ILE A 101 -13.80 10.28 -5.22
N ALA A 102 -12.83 10.24 -6.14
CA ALA A 102 -12.64 11.29 -7.14
C ALA A 102 -13.88 11.54 -8.02
N LYS A 103 -14.83 10.61 -8.07
CA LYS A 103 -16.12 10.75 -8.77
C LYS A 103 -17.21 11.40 -7.91
N GLY A 104 -16.89 11.75 -6.66
CA GLY A 104 -17.78 12.34 -5.67
C GLY A 104 -18.05 11.42 -4.47
N PRO A 105 -18.70 11.96 -3.41
CA PRO A 105 -18.96 11.23 -2.18
C PRO A 105 -19.76 9.95 -2.42
N LEU A 106 -19.57 8.99 -1.52
CA LEU A 106 -20.28 7.73 -1.57
C LEU A 106 -21.61 7.84 -0.82
N PRO A 107 -22.67 7.11 -1.25
CA PRO A 107 -23.88 6.93 -0.46
C PRO A 107 -23.56 6.34 0.93
N LEU A 108 -24.31 6.77 1.94
CA LEU A 108 -24.03 6.39 3.34
C LEU A 108 -24.03 4.86 3.56
N ASP A 109 -24.91 4.15 2.89
CA ASP A 109 -24.97 2.68 2.95
C ASP A 109 -23.68 2.03 2.44
N GLN A 110 -23.05 2.60 1.39
CA GLN A 110 -21.77 2.13 0.90
C GLN A 110 -20.63 2.49 1.86
N VAL A 111 -20.63 3.71 2.42
CA VAL A 111 -19.65 4.12 3.45
C VAL A 111 -19.68 3.16 4.62
N LEU A 112 -20.86 2.85 5.15
CA LEU A 112 -21.03 1.93 6.28
C LEU A 112 -20.59 0.51 5.92
N ARG A 113 -20.98 0.01 4.75
CA ARG A 113 -20.57 -1.33 4.30
C ARG A 113 -19.05 -1.45 4.18
N TYR A 114 -18.41 -0.53 3.48
CA TYR A 114 -16.93 -0.56 3.32
C TYR A 114 -16.22 -0.33 4.66
N GLY A 115 -16.77 0.52 5.52
CA GLY A 115 -16.26 0.72 6.87
C GLY A 115 -16.25 -0.57 7.69
N ILE A 116 -17.33 -1.36 7.63
CA ILE A 116 -17.42 -2.67 8.28
C ILE A 116 -16.40 -3.65 7.70
N GLU A 117 -16.34 -3.77 6.36
CA GLU A 117 -15.43 -4.68 5.66
C GLU A 117 -13.95 -4.36 5.97
N ILE A 118 -13.57 -3.06 6.01
CA ILE A 118 -12.22 -2.62 6.38
C ILE A 118 -11.95 -2.90 7.86
N SER A 119 -12.90 -2.62 8.75
CA SER A 119 -12.74 -2.86 10.19
C SER A 119 -12.49 -4.34 10.49
N ASP A 120 -13.23 -5.23 9.82
CA ASP A 120 -13.08 -6.69 9.95
C ASP A 120 -11.68 -7.15 9.46
N ALA A 121 -11.22 -6.59 8.34
CA ALA A 121 -9.87 -6.85 7.83
C ALA A 121 -8.78 -6.40 8.80
N LEU A 122 -8.90 -5.18 9.37
CA LEU A 122 -7.95 -4.65 10.34
C LEU A 122 -7.96 -5.45 11.64
N GLU A 123 -9.12 -5.82 12.15
CA GLU A 123 -9.24 -6.67 13.34
C GLU A 123 -8.49 -7.99 13.13
N LYS A 124 -8.70 -8.65 11.97
CA LYS A 124 -8.00 -9.89 11.63
C LYS A 124 -6.49 -9.71 11.62
N ALA A 125 -5.99 -8.64 11.02
CA ALA A 125 -4.57 -8.34 10.94
C ALA A 125 -3.97 -8.05 12.33
N HIS A 126 -4.62 -7.18 13.12
CA HIS A 126 -4.17 -6.78 14.46
C HIS A 126 -4.09 -7.97 15.42
N ARG A 127 -5.06 -8.89 15.37
CA ARG A 127 -5.02 -10.15 16.16
C ARG A 127 -3.83 -11.03 15.82
N GLN A 128 -3.24 -10.88 14.64
CA GLN A 128 -2.03 -11.60 14.22
C GLN A 128 -0.75 -10.76 14.37
N GLY A 129 -0.86 -9.60 15.03
CA GLY A 129 0.27 -8.69 15.25
C GLY A 129 0.73 -7.94 13.99
N VAL A 130 -0.13 -7.88 12.96
CA VAL A 130 0.14 -7.12 11.72
C VAL A 130 -0.63 -5.82 11.74
N VAL A 131 0.07 -4.69 11.61
CA VAL A 131 -0.48 -3.34 11.50
C VAL A 131 -0.35 -2.87 10.05
N HIS A 132 -1.38 -2.23 9.50
CA HIS A 132 -1.38 -1.78 8.10
C HIS A 132 -0.42 -0.60 7.86
N ARG A 133 -0.41 0.38 8.76
CA ARG A 133 0.48 1.56 8.80
C ARG A 133 0.38 2.54 7.63
N ASP A 134 -0.29 2.19 6.54
CA ASP A 134 -0.47 3.03 5.34
C ASP A 134 -1.90 2.92 4.78
N LEU A 135 -2.90 2.88 5.68
CA LEU A 135 -4.30 2.85 5.26
C LEU A 135 -4.68 4.17 4.59
N LYS A 136 -5.13 4.10 3.33
CA LYS A 136 -5.57 5.24 2.51
C LYS A 136 -6.42 4.74 1.34
N PRO A 137 -7.18 5.61 0.65
CA PRO A 137 -8.06 5.19 -0.45
C PRO A 137 -7.33 4.45 -1.58
N ALA A 138 -6.08 4.82 -1.89
CA ALA A 138 -5.29 4.15 -2.93
C ALA A 138 -4.92 2.69 -2.57
N ASN A 139 -4.94 2.33 -1.29
CA ASN A 139 -4.61 1.00 -0.78
C ASN A 139 -5.87 0.15 -0.46
N ALA A 140 -7.02 0.55 -0.97
CA ALA A 140 -8.28 -0.17 -0.87
C ALA A 140 -8.88 -0.34 -2.27
N ILE A 141 -9.07 -1.58 -2.70
CA ILE A 141 -9.59 -1.92 -4.03
C ILE A 141 -11.04 -2.37 -3.92
N LEU A 142 -11.92 -1.71 -4.67
CA LEU A 142 -13.33 -2.07 -4.78
C LEU A 142 -13.48 -3.19 -5.81
N THR A 143 -13.73 -4.41 -5.34
CA THR A 143 -13.94 -5.59 -6.18
C THR A 143 -15.42 -5.97 -6.24
N LYS A 144 -15.77 -6.92 -7.10
CA LYS A 144 -17.13 -7.49 -7.16
C LYS A 144 -17.56 -8.18 -5.86
N SER A 145 -16.59 -8.67 -5.07
CA SER A 145 -16.83 -9.38 -3.81
C SER A 145 -16.74 -8.51 -2.56
N GLY A 146 -16.57 -7.20 -2.71
CA GLY A 146 -16.38 -6.23 -1.64
C GLY A 146 -15.02 -5.53 -1.72
N ILE A 147 -14.70 -4.75 -0.68
CA ILE A 147 -13.42 -4.04 -0.61
C ILE A 147 -12.29 -4.99 -0.19
N LYS A 148 -11.09 -4.80 -0.75
CA LYS A 148 -9.88 -5.51 -0.33
C LYS A 148 -8.75 -4.54 -0.03
N LEU A 149 -8.13 -4.69 1.13
CA LEU A 149 -6.93 -3.93 1.51
C LEU A 149 -5.70 -4.54 0.87
N VAL A 150 -4.84 -3.67 0.33
CA VAL A 150 -3.54 -4.00 -0.27
C VAL A 150 -2.42 -3.26 0.45
N ASP A 151 -1.17 -3.68 0.23
CA ASP A 151 0.01 -2.94 0.68
C ASP A 151 0.11 -2.73 2.20
N PHE A 152 -0.21 -3.76 2.99
CA PHE A 152 0.11 -3.77 4.41
C PHE A 152 1.59 -3.40 4.60
N GLY A 153 1.84 -2.33 5.29
CA GLY A 153 3.06 -1.69 5.81
C GLY A 153 4.48 -2.05 5.36
N LEU A 154 4.61 -2.89 4.32
CA LEU A 154 5.89 -3.39 3.81
C LEU A 154 6.90 -2.30 3.43
N ALA A 155 6.46 -1.07 3.25
CA ALA A 155 7.29 0.01 2.71
C ALA A 155 7.54 1.19 3.67
N LYS A 156 6.82 1.29 4.79
CA LYS A 156 7.03 2.36 5.81
C LYS A 156 7.93 1.92 6.96
N MET A 157 8.84 1.01 6.68
CA MET A 157 9.81 0.55 7.65
C MET A 157 10.95 1.55 7.76
N ASP A 158 10.87 2.41 8.81
CA ASP A 158 11.94 3.32 9.25
C ASP A 158 12.76 3.94 8.09
N VAL A 159 12.17 4.89 7.40
CA VAL A 159 12.97 5.86 6.66
C VAL A 159 13.36 6.92 7.69
N PRO A 160 14.63 6.98 8.14
CA PRO A 160 15.10 7.99 9.10
C PRO A 160 14.95 9.43 8.59
N ALA A 161 14.54 9.58 7.33
CA ALA A 161 14.41 10.86 6.64
C ALA A 161 13.13 11.64 6.97
N LEU A 162 12.13 11.05 7.64
CA LEU A 162 10.89 11.80 7.95
C LEU A 162 11.13 12.90 8.99
N SER A 163 11.94 12.65 10.00
CA SER A 163 12.27 13.67 11.01
C SER A 163 13.05 14.86 10.43
N SER A 164 13.88 14.66 9.43
CA SER A 164 14.60 15.74 8.74
C SER A 164 13.73 16.54 7.79
N VAL A 165 12.73 15.91 7.15
CA VAL A 165 11.78 16.59 6.25
C VAL A 165 10.75 17.40 7.05
N VAL A 166 10.23 16.86 8.15
CA VAL A 166 9.31 17.59 9.04
C VAL A 166 10.01 18.79 9.70
N SER A 167 11.28 18.64 10.09
CA SER A 167 12.07 19.75 10.65
C SER A 167 12.34 20.86 9.61
N SER A 168 12.39 20.55 8.32
CA SER A 168 12.55 21.55 7.26
C SER A 168 11.23 22.21 6.84
N LEU A 169 10.06 21.56 7.05
CA LEU A 169 8.74 22.12 6.78
C LEU A 169 8.25 23.12 7.83
N SER A 170 8.82 23.10 9.06
CA SER A 170 8.51 24.05 10.12
C SER A 170 9.05 25.47 9.87
N VAL A 171 9.75 25.74 8.78
CA VAL A 171 10.39 27.02 8.46
C VAL A 171 9.84 27.67 7.17
N VAL A 172 8.69 27.23 6.63
CA VAL A 172 8.15 27.82 5.40
C VAL A 172 7.10 28.89 5.73
N PRO A 173 7.30 30.17 5.33
CA PRO A 173 6.26 31.21 5.45
C PRO A 173 5.10 30.93 4.48
N THR A 174 3.90 31.18 4.97
CA THR A 174 2.63 31.15 4.25
C THR A 174 2.62 32.15 3.08
N GLN A 175 2.97 31.72 1.87
CA GLN A 175 2.49 32.41 0.65
C GLN A 175 2.50 31.45 -0.56
N ALA A 176 1.41 31.56 -1.33
CA ALA A 176 1.09 30.80 -2.51
C ALA A 176 2.14 30.95 -3.63
N ASP A 177 2.69 29.83 -4.04
CA ASP A 177 3.08 29.45 -5.41
C ASP A 177 3.83 28.13 -5.33
N MET A 178 3.11 27.02 -5.34
CA MET A 178 3.74 25.70 -5.38
C MET A 178 3.60 25.10 -6.76
N GLY A 179 4.65 25.34 -7.57
CA GLY A 179 4.84 24.65 -8.83
C GLY A 179 4.84 23.13 -8.64
N LEU A 180 4.11 22.45 -9.50
CA LEU A 180 4.06 20.99 -9.60
C LEU A 180 5.48 20.42 -9.82
N THR A 181 6.07 19.88 -8.76
CA THR A 181 7.30 19.10 -8.85
C THR A 181 6.99 17.64 -8.52
N ALA A 182 7.88 16.73 -8.91
CA ALA A 182 7.83 15.28 -8.68
C ALA A 182 7.59 14.83 -7.20
N GLN A 183 7.34 15.77 -6.30
CA GLN A 183 7.02 15.64 -4.89
C GLN A 183 5.52 15.40 -4.59
N GLY A 184 4.63 15.49 -5.58
CA GLY A 184 3.19 15.34 -5.38
C GLY A 184 2.79 13.98 -4.77
N THR A 185 3.58 12.95 -4.98
CA THR A 185 3.34 11.61 -4.42
C THR A 185 3.66 11.54 -2.92
N ILE A 186 4.56 12.37 -2.42
CA ILE A 186 4.94 12.39 -0.99
C ILE A 186 3.88 13.15 -0.18
N LEU A 187 3.35 14.28 -0.70
CA LEU A 187 2.36 15.08 0.01
C LEU A 187 1.05 14.32 0.30
N GLY A 188 0.52 13.54 -0.65
CA GLY A 188 -0.75 12.82 -0.47
C GLY A 188 -0.75 11.77 0.63
N THR A 189 0.41 11.26 1.01
CA THR A 189 0.52 10.22 2.05
C THR A 189 0.41 10.80 3.48
N PHE A 190 0.76 12.07 3.69
CA PHE A 190 0.72 12.69 5.01
C PHE A 190 -0.70 12.91 5.54
N HIS A 191 -1.69 13.03 4.68
CA HIS A 191 -3.09 13.30 5.07
C HIS A 191 -3.72 12.18 5.91
N TYR A 192 -3.24 10.96 5.81
CA TYR A 192 -3.76 9.78 6.54
C TYR A 192 -2.86 9.35 7.70
N MET A 193 -1.72 10.03 7.91
CA MET A 193 -0.81 9.68 8.99
C MET A 193 -1.38 10.07 10.33
N ALA A 194 -1.36 9.12 11.26
CA ALA A 194 -1.69 9.39 12.65
C ALA A 194 -0.63 10.29 13.32
N PRO A 195 -1.00 11.07 14.36
CA PRO A 195 -0.08 11.97 15.04
C PRO A 195 1.23 11.29 15.47
N GLU A 196 1.15 10.09 16.05
CA GLU A 196 2.30 9.31 16.47
C GLU A 196 3.27 8.98 15.32
N GLN A 197 2.75 8.77 14.10
CA GLN A 197 3.61 8.54 12.93
C GLN A 197 4.36 9.81 12.51
N LEU A 198 3.72 10.97 12.62
CA LEU A 198 4.35 12.27 12.32
C LEU A 198 5.42 12.63 13.37
N GLU A 199 5.22 12.24 14.61
CA GLU A 199 6.15 12.45 15.72
C GLU A 199 7.29 11.41 15.75
N GLY A 200 7.27 10.41 14.84
CA GLY A 200 8.27 9.34 14.80
C GLY A 200 8.07 8.29 15.89
N GLY A 201 6.87 8.22 16.45
CA GLY A 201 6.47 7.21 17.42
C GLY A 201 6.19 5.85 16.77
N GLU A 202 6.00 4.84 17.60
CA GLU A 202 5.72 3.48 17.16
C GLU A 202 4.26 3.36 16.67
N ALA A 203 4.06 2.88 15.44
CA ALA A 203 2.74 2.65 14.88
C ALA A 203 2.16 1.32 15.38
N ASP A 204 0.98 1.38 15.97
CA ASP A 204 0.20 0.21 16.42
C ASP A 204 -1.21 0.19 15.79
N GLY A 205 -2.10 -0.68 16.27
CA GLY A 205 -3.46 -0.78 15.75
C GLY A 205 -4.26 0.53 15.82
N ARG A 206 -3.95 1.44 16.75
CA ARG A 206 -4.62 2.75 16.87
C ARG A 206 -4.30 3.66 15.69
N THR A 207 -3.11 3.53 15.13
CA THR A 207 -2.68 4.21 13.91
C THR A 207 -3.62 3.89 12.74
N ASP A 208 -3.97 2.61 12.56
CA ASP A 208 -4.90 2.18 11.50
C ASP A 208 -6.33 2.68 11.77
N ILE A 209 -6.75 2.72 13.04
CA ILE A 209 -8.08 3.24 13.43
C ILE A 209 -8.18 4.74 13.15
N PHE A 210 -7.13 5.52 13.41
CA PHE A 210 -7.08 6.94 13.04
C PHE A 210 -7.24 7.12 11.53
N ALA A 211 -6.46 6.38 10.74
CA ALA A 211 -6.53 6.42 9.28
C ALA A 211 -7.90 5.97 8.75
N LEU A 212 -8.53 4.96 9.38
CA LEU A 212 -9.89 4.54 9.04
C LEU A 212 -10.91 5.67 9.27
N GLY A 213 -10.79 6.42 10.37
CA GLY A 213 -11.65 7.58 10.63
C GLY A 213 -11.58 8.62 9.50
N LEU A 214 -10.37 8.94 9.04
CA LEU A 214 -10.16 9.85 7.90
C LEU A 214 -10.72 9.28 6.59
N LEU A 215 -10.54 7.99 6.37
CA LEU A 215 -11.07 7.30 5.19
C LEU A 215 -12.60 7.35 5.14
N LEU A 216 -13.27 7.08 6.27
CA LEU A 216 -14.73 7.17 6.40
C LEU A 216 -15.22 8.60 6.14
N TYR A 217 -14.53 9.59 6.69
CA TYR A 217 -14.85 11.00 6.48
C TYR A 217 -14.77 11.35 4.99
N GLU A 218 -13.67 11.01 4.32
CA GLU A 218 -13.48 11.30 2.91
C GLU A 218 -14.47 10.54 2.01
N MET A 219 -14.77 9.29 2.31
CA MET A 219 -15.83 8.55 1.60
C MET A 219 -17.19 9.27 1.67
N ALA A 220 -17.51 9.89 2.82
CA ALA A 220 -18.79 10.55 3.04
C ALA A 220 -18.87 11.96 2.47
N THR A 221 -17.73 12.65 2.34
CA THR A 221 -17.68 14.08 1.95
C THR A 221 -17.15 14.34 0.54
N GLY A 222 -16.34 13.43 0.01
CA GLY A 222 -15.68 13.55 -1.31
C GLY A 222 -14.30 14.17 -1.22
#